data_e46855fea96ef91ae99e68852542a0f8
#
_entry.id   e46855fea96ef91ae99e68852542a0f8
#
_cell.length_a   1.000
_cell.length_b   1.000
_cell.length_c   1.000
_cell.angle_alpha   90.00
_cell.angle_beta   90.00
_cell.angle_gamma   90.00
#
_symmetry.space_group_name_H-M   'P 1'
#
loop_
_entity.id
_entity.type
_entity.pdbx_description
1 polymer ?
#
loop_
_entity_poly.entity_id
_entity_poly.type
_entity_poly.pdbx_seq_one_letter_code
_entity_poly.pdbx_strand_id
1 'polypeptide(L)'
;MNNVHLIEAPLEVEFDIDQDNSEDLEREYNTIGECDDAIGQWLRAAKAKGETNDSDPVMLHLIIELYRKIDRLEQVISNSVPTYFPLRQKVLISRIGFEHFEISKPLLELGQRYYGRIVLPLQNKKVVPLYFEAQSTTLAKIVRI
;
A
#
# COMPACT_ATOMS: atom_id res chain seq x y z
N MET A 1 5.84 28.75 7.95
CA MET A 1 4.99 27.67 8.48
C MET A 1 4.35 26.93 7.34
N ASN A 2 4.66 25.67 7.22
CA ASN A 2 3.99 24.84 6.25
C ASN A 2 2.58 24.51 6.75
N ASN A 3 1.59 25.04 6.07
CA ASN A 3 0.21 24.68 6.35
C ASN A 3 -0.02 23.25 5.90
N VAL A 4 0.28 22.30 6.78
CA VAL A 4 -0.01 20.89 6.55
C VAL A 4 -1.49 20.70 6.80
N HIS A 5 -2.22 20.41 5.73
CA HIS A 5 -3.65 20.18 5.82
C HIS A 5 -3.89 18.71 6.11
N LEU A 6 -4.30 18.40 7.34
CA LEU A 6 -4.54 17.03 7.80
C LEU A 6 -6.01 16.84 8.15
N ILE A 7 -6.55 15.69 7.81
CA ILE A 7 -7.91 15.28 8.18
C ILE A 7 -7.85 14.05 9.07
N GLU A 8 -8.83 13.87 9.93
CA GLU A 8 -8.92 12.70 10.78
C GLU A 8 -9.15 11.44 9.94
N ALA A 9 -8.32 10.43 10.17
CA ALA A 9 -8.42 9.16 9.45
C ALA A 9 -7.91 8.03 10.36
N PRO A 10 -8.80 7.21 10.94
CA PRO A 10 -8.41 6.14 11.85
C PRO A 10 -7.84 4.94 11.08
N LEU A 11 -6.62 5.08 10.59
CA LEU A 11 -5.90 4.03 9.87
C LEU A 11 -4.80 3.46 10.75
N GLU A 12 -4.44 2.21 10.50
CA GLU A 12 -3.35 1.55 11.20
C GLU A 12 -2.10 1.58 10.31
N VAL A 13 -0.95 1.88 10.91
CA VAL A 13 0.34 1.82 10.24
C VAL A 13 1.31 0.95 11.04
N GLU A 14 1.97 0.05 10.34
CA GLU A 14 3.13 -0.69 10.85
C GLU A 14 4.37 -0.06 10.24
N PHE A 15 5.42 0.15 11.04
CA PHE A 15 6.64 0.76 10.52
C PHE A 15 7.89 0.32 11.28
N ASP A 16 9.05 0.49 10.65
CA ASP A 16 10.35 0.26 11.26
C ASP A 16 11.38 1.19 10.61
N ILE A 17 12.52 1.35 11.25
CA ILE A 17 13.62 2.18 10.76
C ILE A 17 14.19 1.55 9.48
N ASP A 18 14.37 2.39 8.45
CA ASP A 18 15.00 2.00 7.19
C ASP A 18 16.53 2.11 7.31
N GLN A 19 17.15 1.06 7.83
CA GLN A 19 18.61 0.97 8.03
C GLN A 19 19.16 -0.38 7.57
N ASP A 20 19.45 -1.28 8.51
CA ASP A 20 20.11 -2.56 8.23
C ASP A 20 19.29 -3.51 7.37
N ASN A 21 17.98 -3.32 7.34
CA ASN A 21 17.01 -4.15 6.61
C ASN A 21 16.51 -3.48 5.31
N SER A 22 17.22 -2.44 4.82
CA SER A 22 16.75 -1.64 3.69
C SER A 22 16.54 -2.43 2.40
N GLU A 23 17.36 -3.46 2.14
CA GLU A 23 17.20 -4.31 0.95
C GLU A 23 15.90 -5.12 1.01
N ASP A 24 15.57 -5.69 2.16
CA ASP A 24 14.36 -6.46 2.37
C ASP A 24 13.11 -5.58 2.26
N LEU A 25 13.18 -4.38 2.82
CA LEU A 25 12.10 -3.41 2.76
C LEU A 25 11.86 -2.90 1.33
N GLU A 26 12.92 -2.61 0.59
CA GLU A 26 12.83 -2.19 -0.81
C GLU A 26 12.21 -3.29 -1.69
N ARG A 27 12.59 -4.53 -1.46
CA ARG A 27 12.03 -5.69 -2.17
C ARG A 27 10.53 -5.82 -1.89
N GLU A 28 10.12 -5.70 -0.64
CA GLU A 28 8.70 -5.74 -0.27
C GLU A 28 7.92 -4.59 -0.91
N TYR A 29 8.48 -3.38 -0.86
CA TYR A 29 7.86 -2.20 -1.47
C TYR A 29 7.56 -2.41 -2.95
N ASN A 30 8.53 -2.92 -3.69
CA ASN A 30 8.38 -3.19 -5.12
C ASN A 30 7.39 -4.33 -5.37
N THR A 31 7.45 -5.39 -4.56
CA THR A 31 6.57 -6.55 -4.70
C THR A 31 5.11 -6.19 -4.46
N ILE A 32 4.81 -5.44 -3.41
CA ILE A 32 3.43 -5.02 -3.13
C ILE A 32 2.90 -4.11 -4.26
N GLY A 33 3.74 -3.19 -4.75
CA GLY A 33 3.36 -2.30 -5.85
C GLY A 33 3.09 -3.03 -7.16
N GLU A 34 3.83 -4.10 -7.45
CA GLU A 34 3.69 -4.88 -8.68
C GLU A 34 2.57 -5.92 -8.63
N CYS A 35 2.30 -6.48 -7.46
CA CYS A 35 1.37 -7.60 -7.31
C CYS A 35 -0.10 -7.19 -7.25
N ASP A 36 -0.40 -5.90 -7.32
CA ASP A 36 -1.74 -5.40 -7.00
C ASP A 36 -2.80 -5.75 -8.03
N ASP A 37 -2.46 -6.08 -9.28
CA ASP A 37 -3.46 -6.46 -10.29
C ASP A 37 -2.82 -7.01 -11.56
N ALA A 38 -2.41 -8.27 -11.53
CA ALA A 38 -1.82 -8.92 -12.71
C ALA A 38 -2.75 -8.91 -13.92
N ILE A 39 -4.06 -9.11 -13.71
CA ILE A 39 -5.04 -9.09 -14.80
C ILE A 39 -5.25 -7.68 -15.34
N GLY A 40 -5.20 -6.66 -14.48
CA GLY A 40 -5.27 -5.26 -14.91
C GLY A 40 -4.07 -4.85 -15.75
N GLN A 41 -2.87 -5.31 -15.39
CA GLN A 41 -1.66 -5.06 -16.19
C GLN A 41 -1.75 -5.75 -17.55
N TRP A 42 -2.19 -7.00 -17.58
CA TRP A 42 -2.41 -7.74 -18.83
C TRP A 42 -3.42 -7.01 -19.72
N LEU A 43 -4.52 -6.56 -19.15
CA LEU A 43 -5.57 -5.85 -19.90
C LEU A 43 -5.05 -4.55 -20.49
N ARG A 44 -4.28 -3.78 -19.75
CA ARG A 44 -3.68 -2.54 -20.26
C ARG A 44 -2.73 -2.81 -21.44
N ALA A 45 -1.93 -3.87 -21.34
CA ALA A 45 -1.04 -4.26 -22.42
C ALA A 45 -1.84 -4.72 -23.66
N ALA A 46 -2.89 -5.49 -23.47
CA ALA A 46 -3.74 -5.96 -24.57
C ALA A 46 -4.46 -4.79 -25.27
N LYS A 47 -4.96 -3.82 -24.49
CA LYS A 47 -5.60 -2.62 -25.04
C LYS A 47 -4.60 -1.77 -25.84
N ALA A 48 -3.38 -1.63 -25.35
CA ALA A 48 -2.34 -0.87 -26.05
C ALA A 48 -1.97 -1.51 -27.39
N LYS A 49 -2.07 -2.83 -27.51
CA LYS A 49 -1.83 -3.56 -28.76
C LYS A 49 -3.05 -3.62 -29.68
N GLY A 50 -4.20 -3.12 -29.24
CA GLY A 50 -5.45 -3.19 -29.99
C GLY A 50 -6.12 -4.56 -30.00
N GLU A 51 -5.68 -5.50 -29.18
CA GLU A 51 -6.22 -6.86 -29.14
C GLU A 51 -7.66 -6.93 -28.62
N THR A 52 -8.10 -5.90 -27.91
CA THR A 52 -9.47 -5.84 -27.34
C THR A 52 -10.44 -5.01 -28.19
N ASN A 53 -10.03 -4.52 -29.36
CA ASN A 53 -10.86 -3.63 -30.19
C ASN A 53 -12.17 -4.26 -30.65
N ASP A 54 -12.17 -5.57 -30.92
CA ASP A 54 -13.35 -6.31 -31.36
C ASP A 54 -14.11 -7.00 -30.21
N SER A 55 -13.65 -6.82 -28.97
CA SER A 55 -14.26 -7.43 -27.79
C SER A 55 -15.46 -6.63 -27.30
N ASP A 56 -16.51 -7.33 -26.86
CA ASP A 56 -17.62 -6.71 -26.15
C ASP A 56 -17.12 -6.17 -24.80
N PRO A 57 -17.21 -4.86 -24.54
CA PRO A 57 -16.70 -4.26 -23.30
C PRO A 57 -17.36 -4.83 -22.05
N VAL A 58 -18.64 -5.13 -22.10
CA VAL A 58 -19.38 -5.69 -20.96
C VAL A 58 -18.92 -7.10 -20.67
N MET A 59 -18.79 -7.94 -21.70
CA MET A 59 -18.31 -9.31 -21.55
C MET A 59 -16.89 -9.36 -21.03
N LEU A 60 -16.01 -8.51 -21.56
CA LEU A 60 -14.62 -8.40 -21.11
C LEU A 60 -14.54 -8.01 -19.64
N HIS A 61 -15.34 -7.03 -19.21
CA HIS A 61 -15.43 -6.60 -17.83
C HIS A 61 -15.89 -7.73 -16.89
N LEU A 62 -16.91 -8.49 -17.31
CA LEU A 62 -17.43 -9.62 -16.54
C LEU A 62 -16.37 -10.73 -16.37
N ILE A 63 -15.61 -11.03 -17.43
CA ILE A 63 -14.56 -12.03 -17.38
C ILE A 63 -13.45 -11.60 -16.43
N ILE A 64 -13.04 -10.33 -16.45
CA ILE A 64 -12.02 -9.78 -15.57
C ILE A 64 -12.47 -9.84 -14.11
N GLU A 65 -13.71 -9.43 -13.83
CA GLU A 65 -14.26 -9.48 -12.47
C GLU A 65 -14.38 -10.92 -11.95
N LEU A 66 -14.76 -11.86 -12.82
CA LEU A 66 -14.82 -13.27 -12.48
C LEU A 66 -13.42 -13.81 -12.16
N TYR A 67 -12.41 -13.47 -12.95
CA TYR A 67 -11.02 -13.85 -12.71
C TYR A 67 -10.54 -13.34 -11.34
N ARG A 68 -10.81 -12.08 -11.04
CA ARG A 68 -10.44 -11.46 -9.76
C ARG A 68 -11.08 -12.18 -8.57
N LYS A 69 -12.35 -12.58 -8.70
CA LYS A 69 -13.05 -13.33 -7.66
C LYS A 69 -12.47 -14.72 -7.45
N ILE A 70 -12.12 -15.41 -8.53
CA ILE A 70 -11.49 -16.73 -8.47
C ILE A 70 -10.13 -16.64 -7.81
N ASP A 71 -9.32 -15.65 -8.18
CA ASP A 71 -8.00 -15.42 -7.62
C ASP A 71 -8.09 -15.16 -6.11
N ARG A 72 -9.06 -14.36 -5.67
CA ARG A 72 -9.32 -14.08 -4.27
C ARG A 72 -9.74 -15.33 -3.49
N LEU A 73 -10.61 -16.17 -4.08
CA LEU A 73 -11.02 -17.43 -3.47
C LEU A 73 -9.85 -18.40 -3.35
N GLU A 74 -9.00 -18.47 -4.37
CA GLU A 74 -7.80 -19.28 -4.34
C GLU A 74 -6.86 -18.87 -3.22
N GLN A 75 -6.68 -17.56 -3.00
CA GLN A 75 -5.89 -17.03 -1.88
C GLN A 75 -6.47 -17.45 -0.53
N VAL A 76 -7.79 -17.42 -0.38
CA VAL A 76 -8.47 -17.83 0.86
C VAL A 76 -8.33 -19.34 1.10
N ILE A 77 -8.51 -20.16 0.06
CA ILE A 77 -8.41 -21.62 0.15
C ILE A 77 -6.99 -22.07 0.45
N SER A 78 -6.00 -21.46 -0.20
CA SER A 78 -4.60 -21.83 -0.03
C SER A 78 -3.98 -21.34 1.28
N ASN A 79 -4.72 -20.56 2.08
CA ASN A 79 -4.21 -19.89 3.28
C ASN A 79 -2.93 -19.08 3.00
N SER A 80 -2.71 -18.67 1.75
CA SER A 80 -1.59 -17.83 1.40
C SER A 80 -1.87 -16.40 1.80
N VAL A 81 -1.80 -16.15 3.11
CA VAL A 81 -1.70 -14.79 3.63
C VAL A 81 -0.35 -14.26 3.16
N PRO A 82 -0.30 -13.14 2.44
CA PRO A 82 0.98 -12.57 2.04
C PRO A 82 1.84 -12.39 3.29
N THR A 83 3.02 -13.00 3.31
CA THR A 83 3.93 -12.87 4.43
C THR A 83 4.74 -11.59 4.22
N TYR A 84 4.44 -10.57 5.02
CA TYR A 84 5.18 -9.32 5.00
C TYR A 84 6.41 -9.38 5.89
N PHE A 85 7.42 -8.57 5.57
CA PHE A 85 8.59 -8.41 6.42
C PHE A 85 8.14 -7.87 7.79
N PRO A 86 8.61 -8.47 8.91
CA PRO A 86 8.16 -8.02 10.23
C PRO A 86 8.65 -6.61 10.56
N LEU A 87 7.73 -5.74 10.96
CA LEU A 87 8.01 -4.38 11.39
C LEU A 87 7.75 -4.28 12.90
N ARG A 88 8.63 -3.54 13.59
CA ARG A 88 8.64 -3.50 15.06
C ARG A 88 7.52 -2.68 15.67
N GLN A 89 7.06 -1.63 14.97
CA GLN A 89 6.10 -0.68 15.50
C GLN A 89 4.77 -0.81 14.80
N LYS A 90 3.71 -0.66 15.58
CA LYS A 90 2.33 -0.65 15.09
C LYS A 90 1.56 0.40 15.85
N VAL A 91 0.94 1.35 15.14
CA VAL A 91 0.27 2.49 15.76
C VAL A 91 -0.88 2.95 14.87
N LEU A 92 -1.85 3.64 15.48
CA LEU A 92 -2.93 4.28 14.73
C LEU A 92 -2.46 5.62 14.19
N ILE A 93 -2.85 5.91 12.94
CA ILE A 93 -2.74 7.23 12.37
C ILE A 93 -3.91 8.05 12.92
N SER A 94 -3.63 9.22 13.48
CA SER A 94 -4.67 10.10 13.96
C SER A 94 -5.20 11.02 12.86
N ARG A 95 -4.30 11.53 12.01
CA ARG A 95 -4.67 12.43 10.91
C ARG A 95 -3.79 12.15 9.69
N ILE A 96 -4.34 12.34 8.50
CA ILE A 96 -3.63 12.14 7.25
C ILE A 96 -3.88 13.30 6.29
N GLY A 97 -2.85 13.68 5.54
CA GLY A 97 -2.91 14.68 4.49
C GLY A 97 -2.31 14.15 3.20
N PHE A 98 -2.09 15.04 2.25
CA PHE A 98 -1.60 14.67 0.93
C PHE A 98 -0.15 14.14 0.97
N GLU A 99 0.71 14.78 1.76
CA GLU A 99 2.13 14.40 1.86
C GLU A 99 2.56 14.07 3.29
N HIS A 100 1.67 14.21 4.26
CA HIS A 100 1.98 14.05 5.67
C HIS A 100 0.93 13.21 6.36
N PHE A 101 1.35 12.55 7.44
CA PHE A 101 0.40 11.93 8.37
C PHE A 101 0.94 12.08 9.80
N GLU A 102 0.02 12.02 10.75
CA GLU A 102 0.33 12.11 12.16
C GLU A 102 -0.08 10.83 12.86
N ILE A 103 0.82 10.27 13.66
CA ILE A 103 0.54 9.07 14.44
C ILE A 103 0.06 9.43 15.85
N SER A 104 -0.65 8.52 16.47
CA SER A 104 -1.30 8.76 17.78
C SER A 104 -0.34 8.70 18.95
N LYS A 105 0.90 8.22 18.76
CA LYS A 105 1.91 8.10 19.81
C LYS A 105 3.25 8.69 19.35
N PRO A 106 4.07 9.28 20.27
CA PRO A 106 5.35 9.85 19.89
C PRO A 106 6.45 8.80 19.74
N LEU A 107 6.39 8.06 18.65
CA LEU A 107 7.30 6.95 18.36
C LEU A 107 8.37 7.27 17.33
N LEU A 108 8.32 8.43 16.69
CA LEU A 108 9.26 8.82 15.64
C LEU A 108 10.43 9.60 16.17
N GLU A 109 11.58 9.45 15.53
CA GLU A 109 12.77 10.25 15.79
C GLU A 109 12.97 11.28 14.66
N LEU A 110 13.08 12.54 15.01
CA LEU A 110 13.24 13.65 14.06
C LEU A 110 14.39 13.38 13.08
N GLY A 111 14.12 13.49 11.79
CA GLY A 111 15.09 13.27 10.73
C GLY A 111 15.33 11.82 10.35
N GLN A 112 14.76 10.86 11.07
CA GLN A 112 14.90 9.45 10.77
C GLN A 112 13.97 9.05 9.64
N ARG A 113 14.48 8.21 8.71
CA ARG A 113 13.70 7.61 7.64
C ARG A 113 13.14 6.27 8.08
N TYR A 114 11.89 6.05 7.73
CA TYR A 114 11.15 4.81 8.07
C TYR A 114 10.51 4.20 6.83
N TYR A 115 10.32 2.89 6.89
CA TYR A 115 9.45 2.15 5.99
C TYR A 115 8.20 1.74 6.75
N GLY A 116 7.04 1.87 6.12
CA GLY A 116 5.78 1.49 6.75
C GLY A 116 4.78 0.90 5.77
N ARG A 117 3.75 0.31 6.36
CA ARG A 117 2.59 -0.23 5.63
C ARG A 117 1.34 0.33 6.28
N ILE A 118 0.53 1.03 5.48
CA ILE A 118 -0.78 1.48 5.93
C ILE A 118 -1.82 0.45 5.50
N VAL A 119 -2.62 -0.02 6.46
CA VAL A 119 -3.71 -0.96 6.19
C VAL A 119 -4.99 -0.17 5.97
N LEU A 120 -5.52 -0.22 4.75
CA LEU A 120 -6.78 0.44 4.43
C LEU A 120 -7.95 -0.43 4.90
N PRO A 121 -8.98 0.18 5.54
CA PRO A 121 -10.13 -0.57 6.05
C PRO A 121 -11.14 -0.91 4.94
N LEU A 122 -10.65 -1.46 3.86
CA LEU A 122 -11.47 -1.96 2.76
C LEU A 122 -11.78 -3.44 2.97
N GLN A 123 -12.79 -3.97 2.27
CA GLN A 123 -13.19 -5.38 2.39
C GLN A 123 -12.03 -6.35 2.22
N ASN A 124 -11.01 -5.98 1.46
CA ASN A 124 -9.85 -6.80 1.15
C ASN A 124 -8.60 -6.44 1.94
N LYS A 125 -8.71 -5.55 2.94
CA LYS A 125 -7.59 -5.06 3.75
C LYS A 125 -6.37 -4.72 2.88
N LYS A 126 -6.54 -3.79 1.95
CA LYS A 126 -5.46 -3.37 1.07
C LYS A 126 -4.32 -2.75 1.89
N VAL A 127 -3.10 -3.20 1.63
CA VAL A 127 -1.89 -2.69 2.27
C VAL A 127 -1.18 -1.76 1.30
N VAL A 128 -0.83 -0.57 1.77
CA VAL A 128 -0.08 0.43 0.99
C VAL A 128 1.30 0.58 1.61
N PRO A 129 2.38 0.18 0.90
CA PRO A 129 3.74 0.39 1.37
C PRO A 129 4.17 1.83 1.12
N LEU A 130 4.97 2.39 2.02
CA LEU A 130 5.46 3.76 1.87
C LEU A 130 6.76 3.95 2.62
N TYR A 131 7.54 4.94 2.17
CA TYR A 131 8.68 5.47 2.92
C TYR A 131 8.32 6.85 3.44
N PHE A 132 8.70 7.14 4.65
CA PHE A 132 8.45 8.45 5.26
C PHE A 132 9.61 8.89 6.14
N GLU A 133 9.69 10.18 6.37
CA GLU A 133 10.70 10.81 7.21
C GLU A 133 10.02 11.57 8.35
N ALA A 134 10.54 11.42 9.56
CA ALA A 134 9.97 12.07 10.73
C ALA A 134 10.26 13.57 10.72
N GLN A 135 9.20 14.37 10.77
CA GLN A 135 9.27 15.83 10.95
C GLN A 135 9.21 16.20 12.42
N SER A 136 8.65 15.33 13.24
CA SER A 136 8.62 15.41 14.70
C SER A 136 8.45 14.01 15.27
N THR A 137 8.18 13.89 16.57
CA THR A 137 7.92 12.59 17.20
C THR A 137 6.60 11.93 16.73
N THR A 138 5.69 12.72 16.16
CA THR A 138 4.37 12.25 15.71
C THR A 138 4.06 12.54 14.25
N LEU A 139 4.68 13.57 13.65
CA LEU A 139 4.41 13.99 12.28
C LEU A 139 5.41 13.36 11.32
N ALA A 140 4.90 12.70 10.30
CA ALA A 140 5.70 12.08 9.25
C ALA A 140 5.43 12.71 7.89
N LYS A 141 6.48 12.88 7.09
CA LYS A 141 6.39 13.31 5.70
C LYS A 141 6.61 12.12 4.78
N ILE A 142 5.66 11.84 3.91
CA ILE A 142 5.76 10.76 2.92
C ILE A 142 6.79 11.16 1.88
N VAL A 143 7.83 10.34 1.70
CA VAL A 143 8.89 10.58 0.72
C VAL A 143 8.79 9.68 -0.50
N ARG A 144 8.09 8.54 -0.36
CA ARG A 144 7.87 7.60 -1.45
C ARG A 144 6.63 6.74 -1.16
N ILE A 145 5.75 6.60 -2.14
CA ILE A 145 4.56 5.78 -2.01
C ILE A 145 4.20 5.10 -3.33
#